data_5795db55f77aee4462c0bd8b1508a010
#
_entry.id   5795db55f77aee4462c0bd8b1508a010
#
_cell.length_a   1.000
_cell.length_b   1.000
_cell.length_c   1.000
_cell.angle_alpha   90.00
_cell.angle_beta   90.00
_cell.angle_gamma   90.00
#
_symmetry.space_group_name_H-M   'P 1'
#
loop_
_entity.id
_entity.type
_entity.pdbx_description
1 polymer ?
#
loop_
_entity_poly.entity_id
_entity_poly.type
_entity_poly.pdbx_seq_one_letter_code
_entity_poly.pdbx_strand_id
1 'polypeptide(L)'
;MAAETDNLVVMKEQVYRDPRPKTYFDRFHTRTRTKKPDAMYEIVRVGVTLYSYSFFRLKVFRSELVPQTGPVILAPNHFSFMDHFFAGAALRRKVQFMAKSQLFARPLQFVYTHGGVFPVRRGERDDDAFITAHTVLERGSTLCMYCEGGRSRTGDLAEKPKPGIGRLALESGAPVVPTAIFGSSKVRNWKRGEFPQVTVLYGEPLRFPRVLDPTREQSQAAAEEIYAEIKTLYGELREHGRRGIAARLRQDHGA
;
A
#
# COMPACT_ATOMS: atom_id res chain seq x y z
N MET A 1 -25.39 -0.79 -12.35
CA MET A 1 -24.02 -0.94 -11.81
C MET A 1 -23.89 -0.63 -10.31
N ALA A 2 -24.98 -0.57 -9.54
CA ALA A 2 -24.96 -0.39 -8.08
C ALA A 2 -24.88 -1.70 -7.26
N ALA A 3 -24.96 -2.86 -7.90
CA ALA A 3 -25.18 -4.15 -7.21
C ALA A 3 -23.95 -4.83 -6.60
N GLU A 4 -22.73 -4.28 -6.74
CA GLU A 4 -21.51 -4.97 -6.27
C GLU A 4 -21.08 -4.62 -4.85
N THR A 5 -21.59 -3.53 -4.30
CA THR A 5 -21.23 -3.03 -2.96
C THR A 5 -22.26 -3.39 -1.88
N ASP A 6 -23.46 -3.82 -2.25
CA ASP A 6 -24.58 -4.02 -1.32
C ASP A 6 -24.41 -5.14 -0.28
N ASN A 7 -23.39 -6.01 -0.42
CA ASN A 7 -23.18 -7.15 0.47
C ASN A 7 -21.86 -7.12 1.26
N LEU A 8 -21.22 -5.96 1.37
CA LEU A 8 -19.97 -5.85 2.10
C LEU A 8 -20.20 -5.82 3.61
N VAL A 9 -19.41 -6.59 4.36
CA VAL A 9 -19.38 -6.49 5.81
C VAL A 9 -19.03 -5.05 6.22
N VAL A 10 -19.89 -4.44 7.04
CA VAL A 10 -19.70 -3.09 7.54
C VAL A 10 -18.43 -3.02 8.38
N MET A 11 -17.54 -2.10 8.03
CA MET A 11 -16.31 -1.88 8.80
C MET A 11 -16.64 -1.08 10.07
N LYS A 12 -16.03 -1.50 11.18
CA LYS A 12 -16.05 -0.70 12.41
C LYS A 12 -15.48 0.70 12.15
N GLU A 13 -16.00 1.68 12.86
CA GLU A 13 -15.51 3.05 12.80
C GLU A 13 -14.00 3.10 13.04
N GLN A 14 -13.31 3.92 12.25
CA GLN A 14 -11.86 4.04 12.38
C GLN A 14 -11.54 5.01 13.52
N VAL A 15 -10.95 4.49 14.58
CA VAL A 15 -10.39 5.31 15.66
C VAL A 15 -9.06 5.89 15.14
N TYR A 16 -8.99 7.21 15.04
CA TYR A 16 -7.77 7.89 14.60
C TYR A 16 -6.84 8.25 15.76
N ARG A 17 -7.41 8.65 16.92
CA ARG A 17 -6.61 9.06 18.07
C ARG A 17 -6.08 7.87 18.85
N ASP A 18 -4.78 7.86 19.12
CA ASP A 18 -4.14 6.88 19.99
C ASP A 18 -3.88 7.52 21.36
N PRO A 19 -4.37 6.95 22.48
CA PRO A 19 -4.19 7.54 23.81
C PRO A 19 -2.75 7.40 24.34
N ARG A 20 -1.93 6.54 23.74
CA ARG A 20 -0.56 6.31 24.17
C ARG A 20 0.33 7.50 23.79
N PRO A 21 1.32 7.89 24.63
CA PRO A 21 2.22 8.98 24.32
C PRO A 21 3.10 8.67 23.10
N LYS A 22 3.59 9.71 22.42
CA LYS A 22 4.48 9.56 21.24
C LYS A 22 5.70 8.68 21.56
N THR A 23 6.30 8.87 22.72
CA THR A 23 7.47 8.14 23.20
C THR A 23 7.28 6.62 23.27
N TYR A 24 6.03 6.15 23.40
CA TYR A 24 5.73 4.71 23.32
C TYR A 24 6.17 4.11 21.98
N PHE A 25 6.14 4.90 20.91
CA PHE A 25 6.38 4.47 19.54
C PHE A 25 7.85 4.61 19.11
N ASP A 26 8.70 5.35 19.88
CA ASP A 26 10.09 5.62 19.54
C ASP A 26 10.89 4.35 19.26
N ARG A 27 10.71 3.31 20.05
CA ARG A 27 11.40 2.02 19.89
C ARG A 27 11.10 1.35 18.54
N PHE A 28 9.89 1.52 18.00
CA PHE A 28 9.50 0.95 16.72
C PHE A 28 10.10 1.75 15.56
N HIS A 29 10.07 3.07 15.66
CA HIS A 29 10.73 3.97 14.72
C HIS A 29 12.24 3.75 14.71
N THR A 30 12.88 3.73 15.87
CA THR A 30 14.33 3.47 16.01
C THR A 30 14.71 2.15 15.37
N ARG A 31 13.98 1.07 15.65
CA ARG A 31 14.26 -0.22 15.03
C ARG A 31 14.16 -0.14 13.51
N THR A 32 13.09 0.44 12.96
CA THR A 32 12.90 0.55 11.51
C THR A 32 13.96 1.44 10.86
N ARG A 33 14.39 2.50 11.53
CA ARG A 33 15.47 3.39 11.06
C ARG A 33 16.85 2.71 11.10
N THR A 34 17.09 1.77 12.01
CA THR A 34 18.41 1.14 12.21
C THR A 34 18.52 -0.26 11.60
N LYS A 35 17.43 -0.99 11.45
CA LYS A 35 17.43 -2.38 10.98
C LYS A 35 16.50 -2.58 9.79
N LYS A 36 16.90 -3.44 8.85
CA LYS A 36 16.02 -3.93 7.78
C LYS A 36 15.07 -5.01 8.34
N PRO A 37 13.95 -5.30 7.64
CA PRO A 37 13.09 -6.45 7.97
C PRO A 37 13.92 -7.74 8.00
N ASP A 38 13.69 -8.57 9.00
CA ASP A 38 14.47 -9.80 9.26
C ASP A 38 13.79 -11.08 8.73
N ALA A 39 14.13 -12.23 9.31
CA ALA A 39 13.56 -13.53 8.93
C ALA A 39 12.03 -13.60 9.14
N MET A 40 11.50 -12.87 10.11
CA MET A 40 10.03 -12.82 10.36
C MET A 40 9.28 -12.30 9.13
N TYR A 41 9.86 -11.31 8.42
CA TYR A 41 9.29 -10.84 7.16
C TYR A 41 9.13 -11.97 6.14
N GLU A 42 10.18 -12.81 5.96
CA GLU A 42 10.16 -13.90 4.99
C GLU A 42 9.15 -14.99 5.38
N ILE A 43 9.07 -15.34 6.66
CA ILE A 43 8.11 -16.32 7.16
C ILE A 43 6.69 -15.85 6.87
N VAL A 44 6.36 -14.60 7.23
CA VAL A 44 5.04 -14.01 6.97
C VAL A 44 4.79 -13.90 5.47
N ARG A 45 5.77 -13.42 4.69
CA ARG A 45 5.66 -13.27 3.24
C ARG A 45 5.33 -14.58 2.56
N VAL A 46 6.07 -15.66 2.85
CA VAL A 46 5.84 -16.98 2.25
C VAL A 46 4.44 -17.49 2.59
N GLY A 47 4.09 -17.51 3.89
CA GLY A 47 2.78 -18.01 4.34
C GLY A 47 1.62 -17.23 3.73
N VAL A 48 1.69 -15.89 3.76
CA VAL A 48 0.60 -15.05 3.24
C VAL A 48 0.57 -15.05 1.71
N THR A 49 1.71 -15.19 1.02
CA THR A 49 1.74 -15.34 -0.43
C THR A 49 1.05 -16.62 -0.86
N LEU A 50 1.39 -17.76 -0.25
CA LEU A 50 0.71 -19.03 -0.51
C LEU A 50 -0.80 -18.94 -0.25
N TYR A 51 -1.19 -18.35 0.88
CA TYR A 51 -2.59 -18.09 1.21
C TYR A 51 -3.29 -17.22 0.16
N SER A 52 -2.64 -16.15 -0.30
CA SER A 52 -3.19 -15.23 -1.29
C SER A 52 -3.43 -15.91 -2.65
N TYR A 53 -2.48 -16.72 -3.11
CA TYR A 53 -2.63 -17.45 -4.37
C TYR A 53 -3.67 -18.55 -4.28
N SER A 54 -3.73 -19.28 -3.15
CA SER A 54 -4.66 -20.41 -2.97
C SER A 54 -6.11 -19.95 -2.78
N PHE A 55 -6.36 -19.06 -1.82
CA PHE A 55 -7.72 -18.67 -1.45
C PHE A 55 -8.26 -17.52 -2.29
N PHE A 56 -7.45 -16.49 -2.55
CA PHE A 56 -7.89 -15.32 -3.31
C PHE A 56 -7.55 -15.43 -4.80
N ARG A 57 -6.99 -16.57 -5.25
CA ARG A 57 -6.61 -16.79 -6.65
C ARG A 57 -5.91 -15.55 -7.21
N LEU A 58 -4.95 -15.03 -6.40
CA LEU A 58 -4.22 -13.80 -6.70
C LEU A 58 -3.59 -13.86 -8.09
N LYS A 59 -3.77 -12.82 -8.87
CA LYS A 59 -3.07 -12.61 -10.14
C LYS A 59 -2.39 -11.26 -10.10
N VAL A 60 -1.13 -11.24 -10.52
CA VAL A 60 -0.31 -10.04 -10.53
C VAL A 60 0.18 -9.78 -11.94
N PHE A 61 0.11 -8.51 -12.37
CA PHE A 61 0.55 -8.06 -13.68
C PHE A 61 1.53 -6.90 -13.55
N ARG A 62 2.52 -6.85 -14.46
CA ARG A 62 3.49 -5.77 -14.60
C ARG A 62 4.38 -5.57 -13.36
N SER A 63 4.62 -6.62 -12.58
CA SER A 63 5.51 -6.55 -11.41
C SER A 63 6.97 -6.23 -11.77
N GLU A 64 7.37 -6.45 -13.02
CA GLU A 64 8.66 -6.09 -13.60
C GLU A 64 8.88 -4.58 -13.68
N LEU A 65 7.83 -3.77 -13.70
CA LEU A 65 7.91 -2.31 -13.67
C LEU A 65 8.37 -1.77 -12.31
N VAL A 66 8.27 -2.56 -11.25
CA VAL A 66 8.75 -2.16 -9.94
C VAL A 66 10.27 -2.22 -9.91
N PRO A 67 11.00 -1.10 -9.75
CA PRO A 67 12.45 -1.08 -9.71
C PRO A 67 13.01 -2.08 -8.67
N GLN A 68 13.93 -2.93 -9.08
CA GLN A 68 14.48 -3.99 -8.22
C GLN A 68 15.49 -3.47 -7.19
N THR A 69 16.09 -2.30 -7.44
CA THR A 69 17.07 -1.64 -6.58
C THR A 69 16.71 -0.17 -6.38
N GLY A 70 17.33 0.47 -5.40
CA GLY A 70 17.08 1.87 -5.06
C GLY A 70 15.77 2.10 -4.32
N PRO A 71 15.47 3.36 -3.94
CA PRO A 71 14.23 3.73 -3.26
C PRO A 71 13.02 3.57 -4.17
N VAL A 72 11.91 3.10 -3.62
CA VAL A 72 10.62 2.99 -4.34
C VAL A 72 9.48 3.24 -3.39
N ILE A 73 8.51 4.04 -3.81
CA ILE A 73 7.22 4.17 -3.14
C ILE A 73 6.19 3.35 -3.92
N LEU A 74 5.58 2.34 -3.30
CA LEU A 74 4.39 1.69 -3.83
C LEU A 74 3.17 2.46 -3.39
N ALA A 75 2.30 2.81 -4.33
CA ALA A 75 1.11 3.62 -4.11
C ALA A 75 -0.16 2.83 -4.49
N PRO A 76 -0.67 1.90 -3.66
CA PRO A 76 -1.89 1.18 -3.96
C PRO A 76 -3.15 1.91 -3.45
N ASN A 77 -4.33 1.53 -4.02
CA ASN A 77 -5.61 1.76 -3.37
C ASN A 77 -5.79 0.86 -2.13
N HIS A 78 -6.74 1.20 -1.23
CA HIS A 78 -6.86 0.51 0.05
C HIS A 78 -8.30 0.16 0.43
N PHE A 79 -8.67 -1.10 0.26
CA PHE A 79 -10.02 -1.62 0.57
C PHE A 79 -10.03 -2.66 1.69
N SER A 80 -8.93 -3.42 1.85
CA SER A 80 -8.84 -4.56 2.74
C SER A 80 -7.61 -4.52 3.64
N PHE A 81 -7.66 -5.24 4.75
CA PHE A 81 -6.48 -5.49 5.57
C PHE A 81 -5.43 -6.37 4.87
N MET A 82 -5.82 -7.07 3.79
CA MET A 82 -4.91 -7.91 3.00
C MET A 82 -4.15 -7.16 1.91
N ASP A 83 -4.52 -5.92 1.59
CA ASP A 83 -3.95 -5.19 0.43
C ASP A 83 -2.43 -5.06 0.48
N HIS A 84 -1.85 -4.84 1.67
CA HIS A 84 -0.41 -4.76 1.82
C HIS A 84 0.31 -6.08 1.49
N PHE A 85 -0.34 -7.22 1.73
CA PHE A 85 0.19 -8.51 1.33
C PHE A 85 0.03 -8.72 -0.18
N PHE A 86 -1.11 -8.38 -0.75
CA PHE A 86 -1.32 -8.48 -2.20
C PHE A 86 -0.35 -7.59 -2.97
N ALA A 87 -0.12 -6.36 -2.51
CA ALA A 87 0.82 -5.44 -3.13
C ALA A 87 2.29 -5.89 -3.04
N GLY A 88 2.65 -6.77 -2.11
CA GLY A 88 4.02 -7.27 -1.94
C GLY A 88 4.24 -8.69 -2.47
N ALA A 89 3.18 -9.45 -2.76
CA ALA A 89 3.25 -10.90 -2.96
C ALA A 89 4.15 -11.35 -4.12
N ALA A 90 4.16 -10.61 -5.24
CA ALA A 90 4.95 -10.95 -6.42
C ALA A 90 6.31 -10.23 -6.47
N LEU A 91 6.62 -9.39 -5.50
CA LEU A 91 7.87 -8.63 -5.50
C LEU A 91 9.00 -9.42 -4.88
N ARG A 92 10.18 -9.40 -5.52
CA ARG A 92 11.38 -10.06 -4.99
C ARG A 92 11.99 -9.30 -3.81
N ARG A 93 11.75 -7.99 -3.74
CA ARG A 93 12.29 -7.11 -2.69
C ARG A 93 11.33 -6.98 -1.52
N LYS A 94 11.87 -6.72 -0.34
CA LYS A 94 11.09 -6.49 0.88
C LYS A 94 10.38 -5.14 0.81
N VAL A 95 9.09 -5.13 1.14
CA VAL A 95 8.27 -3.93 1.21
C VAL A 95 8.03 -3.57 2.67
N GLN A 96 8.30 -2.34 3.05
CA GLN A 96 8.02 -1.82 4.38
C GLN A 96 6.71 -1.02 4.36
N PHE A 97 5.98 -1.01 5.47
CA PHE A 97 4.63 -0.46 5.51
C PHE A 97 4.45 0.50 6.68
N MET A 98 3.67 1.54 6.46
CA MET A 98 3.13 2.39 7.52
C MET A 98 1.79 1.81 8.00
N ALA A 99 1.66 1.54 9.29
CA ALA A 99 0.42 1.03 9.86
C ALA A 99 -0.07 1.89 11.01
N LYS A 100 -1.39 1.95 11.21
CA LYS A 100 -1.96 2.75 12.31
C LYS A 100 -1.38 2.31 13.65
N SER A 101 -1.05 3.28 14.49
CA SER A 101 -0.40 3.09 15.79
C SER A 101 -1.11 2.09 16.70
N GLN A 102 -2.45 2.04 16.66
CA GLN A 102 -3.26 1.12 17.46
C GLN A 102 -2.94 -0.37 17.22
N LEU A 103 -2.35 -0.72 16.06
CA LEU A 103 -1.94 -2.10 15.77
C LEU A 103 -0.69 -2.54 16.54
N PHE A 104 0.08 -1.58 17.07
CA PHE A 104 1.30 -1.86 17.84
C PHE A 104 0.99 -2.18 19.30
N ALA A 105 0.25 -3.26 19.51
CA ALA A 105 -0.07 -3.87 20.81
C ALA A 105 0.37 -5.34 20.83
N ARG A 106 0.61 -5.89 22.04
CA ARG A 106 0.95 -7.32 22.20
C ARG A 106 -0.24 -8.20 21.76
N PRO A 107 0.00 -9.39 21.18
CA PRO A 107 1.31 -9.93 20.80
C PRO A 107 1.81 -9.46 19.42
N LEU A 108 0.94 -8.89 18.57
CA LEU A 108 1.19 -8.62 17.14
C LEU A 108 2.28 -7.58 16.87
N GLN A 109 2.56 -6.68 17.83
CA GLN A 109 3.63 -5.68 17.68
C GLN A 109 4.98 -6.29 17.30
N PHE A 110 5.28 -7.51 17.81
CA PHE A 110 6.53 -8.20 17.46
C PHE A 110 6.60 -8.53 15.97
N VAL A 111 5.54 -9.15 15.45
CA VAL A 111 5.45 -9.51 14.02
C VAL A 111 5.55 -8.27 13.12
N TYR A 112 4.81 -7.21 13.45
CA TYR A 112 4.86 -5.96 12.68
C TYR A 112 6.26 -5.35 12.68
N THR A 113 6.87 -5.22 13.86
CA THR A 113 8.18 -4.57 13.98
C THR A 113 9.28 -5.34 13.26
N HIS A 114 9.29 -6.66 13.36
CA HIS A 114 10.25 -7.53 12.67
C HIS A 114 9.94 -7.69 11.18
N GLY A 115 8.67 -7.58 10.81
CA GLY A 115 8.20 -7.54 9.43
C GLY A 115 8.42 -6.22 8.69
N GLY A 116 9.08 -5.23 9.33
CA GLY A 116 9.37 -3.95 8.67
C GLY A 116 8.19 -2.99 8.63
N VAL A 117 7.20 -3.19 9.49
CA VAL A 117 6.07 -2.27 9.66
C VAL A 117 6.37 -1.29 10.78
N PHE A 118 6.10 0.00 10.56
CA PHE A 118 6.26 1.03 11.56
C PHE A 118 4.97 1.83 11.78
N PRO A 119 4.78 2.41 12.99
CA PRO A 119 3.54 3.08 13.34
C PRO A 119 3.37 4.41 12.62
N VAL A 120 2.11 4.80 12.38
CA VAL A 120 1.70 6.17 12.05
C VAL A 120 0.50 6.55 12.91
N ARG A 121 0.58 7.70 13.56
CA ARG A 121 -0.49 8.28 14.37
C ARG A 121 -1.38 9.12 13.47
N ARG A 122 -2.49 8.56 13.07
CA ARG A 122 -3.44 9.22 12.17
C ARG A 122 -4.24 10.28 12.92
N GLY A 123 -4.62 11.36 12.21
CA GLY A 123 -5.39 12.47 12.76
C GLY A 123 -4.55 13.55 13.43
N GLU A 124 -3.23 13.40 13.43
CA GLU A 124 -2.28 14.41 13.89
C GLU A 124 -1.06 14.46 12.97
N ARG A 125 -0.26 15.50 13.09
CA ARG A 125 1.04 15.59 12.40
C ARG A 125 2.00 14.61 13.08
N ASP A 126 2.42 13.59 12.33
CA ASP A 126 3.35 12.56 12.79
C ASP A 126 4.68 12.66 12.04
N ASP A 127 5.54 13.57 12.50
CA ASP A 127 6.85 13.80 11.90
C ASP A 127 7.78 12.58 12.03
N ASP A 128 7.66 11.80 13.11
CA ASP A 128 8.45 10.58 13.31
C ASP A 128 8.15 9.51 12.26
N ALA A 129 6.89 9.37 11.86
CA ALA A 129 6.52 8.46 10.79
C ALA A 129 7.14 8.91 9.44
N PHE A 130 7.16 10.21 9.15
CA PHE A 130 7.79 10.75 7.93
C PHE A 130 9.31 10.61 7.95
N ILE A 131 9.99 10.94 9.06
CA ILE A 131 11.43 10.72 9.23
C ILE A 131 11.78 9.24 9.01
N THR A 132 10.96 8.33 9.54
CA THR A 132 11.18 6.89 9.35
C THR A 132 10.98 6.48 7.89
N ALA A 133 9.96 7.02 7.22
CA ALA A 133 9.71 6.78 5.79
C ALA A 133 10.90 7.24 4.92
N HIS A 134 11.43 8.43 5.18
CA HIS A 134 12.63 8.94 4.50
C HIS A 134 13.84 8.04 4.73
N THR A 135 14.13 7.66 5.98
CA THR A 135 15.25 6.74 6.30
C THR A 135 15.11 5.40 5.58
N VAL A 136 13.88 4.87 5.44
CA VAL A 136 13.62 3.64 4.68
C VAL A 136 13.96 3.82 3.20
N LEU A 137 13.55 4.93 2.60
CA LEU A 137 13.82 5.24 1.20
C LEU A 137 15.31 5.53 0.96
N GLU A 138 15.96 6.32 1.81
CA GLU A 138 17.39 6.62 1.72
C GLU A 138 18.28 5.38 1.75
N ARG A 139 17.85 4.32 2.44
CA ARG A 139 18.52 3.02 2.43
C ARG A 139 18.23 2.18 1.18
N GLY A 140 17.58 2.76 0.17
CA GLY A 140 17.23 2.07 -1.06
C GLY A 140 16.15 1.00 -0.89
N SER A 141 15.31 1.11 0.14
CA SER A 141 14.22 0.16 0.40
C SER A 141 12.92 0.56 -0.30
N THR A 142 11.96 -0.37 -0.34
CA THR A 142 10.60 -0.09 -0.85
C THR A 142 9.68 0.25 0.32
N LEU A 143 8.96 1.34 0.19
CA LEU A 143 7.92 1.76 1.11
C LEU A 143 6.55 1.69 0.44
N CYS A 144 5.57 1.11 1.09
CA CYS A 144 4.18 1.16 0.64
C CYS A 144 3.41 2.21 1.44
N MET A 145 2.78 3.15 0.73
CA MET A 145 1.94 4.19 1.31
C MET A 145 0.64 4.33 0.52
N TYR A 146 -0.49 4.27 1.22
CA TYR A 146 -1.80 4.37 0.60
C TYR A 146 -2.23 5.82 0.39
N CYS A 147 -2.63 6.16 -0.83
CA CYS A 147 -3.06 7.51 -1.19
C CYS A 147 -4.29 7.98 -0.41
N GLU A 148 -5.17 7.06 -0.06
CA GLU A 148 -6.43 7.34 0.63
C GLU A 148 -6.26 7.64 2.13
N GLY A 149 -5.08 7.34 2.72
CA GLY A 149 -4.79 7.51 4.14
C GLY A 149 -5.57 6.55 5.06
N GLY A 150 -6.41 5.68 4.52
CA GLY A 150 -7.19 4.70 5.26
C GLY A 150 -7.96 3.78 4.32
N ARG A 151 -8.55 2.71 4.86
CA ARG A 151 -9.36 1.79 4.06
C ARG A 151 -10.69 2.42 3.66
N SER A 152 -11.06 2.30 2.39
CA SER A 152 -12.38 2.70 1.91
C SER A 152 -13.48 1.98 2.70
N ARG A 153 -14.53 2.68 3.08
CA ARG A 153 -15.69 2.10 3.78
C ARG A 153 -16.73 1.56 2.79
N THR A 154 -16.87 2.22 1.66
CA THR A 154 -17.83 1.86 0.61
C THR A 154 -17.35 0.69 -0.26
N GLY A 155 -16.03 0.48 -0.36
CA GLY A 155 -15.44 -0.49 -1.29
C GLY A 155 -15.06 0.14 -2.63
N ASP A 156 -15.28 1.44 -2.78
CA ASP A 156 -14.90 2.24 -3.95
C ASP A 156 -13.67 3.08 -3.66
N LEU A 157 -13.04 3.56 -4.71
CA LEU A 157 -11.93 4.51 -4.64
C LEU A 157 -12.40 5.83 -3.99
N ALA A 158 -11.56 6.41 -3.16
CA ALA A 158 -11.83 7.72 -2.58
C ALA A 158 -11.96 8.81 -3.67
N GLU A 159 -12.73 9.84 -3.41
CA GLU A 159 -12.85 10.96 -4.35
C GLU A 159 -11.52 11.66 -4.55
N LYS A 160 -10.80 11.93 -3.44
CA LYS A 160 -9.50 12.63 -3.42
C LYS A 160 -8.48 11.93 -2.54
N PRO A 161 -7.18 11.93 -2.94
CA PRO A 161 -6.10 11.40 -2.12
C PRO A 161 -5.74 12.37 -0.99
N LYS A 162 -4.97 11.88 -0.03
CA LYS A 162 -4.33 12.70 1.00
C LYS A 162 -2.96 13.20 0.52
N PRO A 163 -2.55 14.43 0.85
CA PRO A 163 -1.30 15.04 0.35
C PRO A 163 -0.02 14.32 0.82
N GLY A 164 -0.10 13.49 1.86
CA GLY A 164 1.08 12.87 2.48
C GLY A 164 1.93 12.04 1.52
N ILE A 165 1.33 11.34 0.55
CA ILE A 165 2.09 10.57 -0.43
C ILE A 165 2.80 11.49 -1.42
N GLY A 166 2.15 12.57 -1.86
CA GLY A 166 2.77 13.56 -2.73
C GLY A 166 3.92 14.30 -2.03
N ARG A 167 3.74 14.66 -0.75
CA ARG A 167 4.81 15.21 0.09
C ARG A 167 6.01 14.26 0.10
N LEU A 168 5.81 12.99 0.41
CA LEU A 168 6.89 12.01 0.49
C LEU A 168 7.58 11.82 -0.87
N ALA A 169 6.82 11.78 -1.96
CA ALA A 169 7.36 11.68 -3.32
C ALA A 169 8.28 12.87 -3.67
N LEU A 170 7.80 14.08 -3.41
CA LEU A 170 8.56 15.31 -3.66
C LEU A 170 9.81 15.41 -2.77
N GLU A 171 9.69 15.18 -1.45
CA GLU A 171 10.81 15.28 -0.51
C GLU A 171 11.89 14.24 -0.80
N SER A 172 11.51 13.00 -1.12
CA SER A 172 12.45 11.91 -1.35
C SER A 172 13.01 11.86 -2.77
N GLY A 173 12.27 12.32 -3.78
CA GLY A 173 12.57 12.09 -5.20
C GLY A 173 12.53 10.62 -5.62
N ALA A 174 12.00 9.73 -4.76
CA ALA A 174 11.88 8.33 -5.07
C ALA A 174 10.80 8.09 -6.14
N PRO A 175 11.01 7.17 -7.10
CA PRO A 175 9.97 6.81 -8.05
C PRO A 175 8.77 6.21 -7.32
N VAL A 176 7.57 6.63 -7.74
CA VAL A 176 6.29 6.16 -7.20
C VAL A 176 5.66 5.21 -8.20
N VAL A 177 5.34 3.99 -7.79
CA VAL A 177 4.68 2.99 -8.62
C VAL A 177 3.19 2.94 -8.26
N PRO A 178 2.31 3.55 -9.08
CA PRO A 178 0.86 3.44 -8.91
C PRO A 178 0.45 1.97 -9.01
N THR A 179 -0.44 1.52 -8.14
CA THR A 179 -0.79 0.11 -8.08
C THR A 179 -2.31 -0.03 -7.87
N ALA A 180 -2.99 -0.74 -8.75
CA ALA A 180 -4.39 -1.06 -8.57
C ALA A 180 -4.56 -2.46 -7.98
N ILE A 181 -5.36 -2.57 -6.91
CA ILE A 181 -5.76 -3.84 -6.30
C ILE A 181 -7.26 -3.98 -6.48
N PHE A 182 -7.68 -4.84 -7.40
CA PHE A 182 -9.07 -5.07 -7.76
C PHE A 182 -9.62 -6.33 -7.08
N GLY A 183 -10.88 -6.27 -6.62
CA GLY A 183 -11.56 -7.37 -5.95
C GLY A 183 -11.29 -7.46 -4.44
N SER A 184 -10.36 -6.68 -3.89
CA SER A 184 -9.99 -6.77 -2.48
C SER A 184 -11.04 -6.18 -1.52
N SER A 185 -12.00 -5.38 -1.99
CA SER A 185 -13.14 -4.90 -1.16
C SER A 185 -13.96 -6.05 -0.59
N LYS A 186 -14.18 -7.12 -1.36
CA LYS A 186 -14.93 -8.31 -0.96
C LYS A 186 -14.17 -9.23 0.00
N VAL A 187 -12.86 -9.03 0.20
CA VAL A 187 -12.07 -9.76 1.21
C VAL A 187 -12.59 -9.55 2.63
N ARG A 188 -13.36 -8.47 2.89
CA ARG A 188 -14.03 -8.24 4.18
C ARG A 188 -14.96 -9.36 4.58
N ASN A 189 -15.49 -10.08 3.59
CA ASN A 189 -16.47 -11.15 3.75
C ASN A 189 -15.82 -12.52 4.05
N TRP A 190 -14.50 -12.60 4.24
CA TRP A 190 -13.78 -13.85 4.45
C TRP A 190 -14.37 -14.72 5.59
N LYS A 191 -14.93 -14.09 6.63
CA LYS A 191 -15.60 -14.81 7.73
C LYS A 191 -16.92 -15.47 7.32
N ARG A 192 -17.46 -15.09 6.16
CA ARG A 192 -18.63 -15.71 5.53
C ARG A 192 -18.23 -16.83 4.55
N GLY A 193 -16.92 -17.17 4.49
CA GLY A 193 -16.40 -18.13 3.52
C GLY A 193 -16.24 -17.57 2.09
N GLU A 194 -16.39 -16.27 1.91
CA GLU A 194 -16.27 -15.63 0.61
C GLU A 194 -14.80 -15.26 0.34
N PHE A 195 -14.22 -15.89 -0.66
CA PHE A 195 -12.84 -15.64 -1.10
C PHE A 195 -12.86 -15.12 -2.54
N PRO A 196 -12.90 -13.80 -2.73
CA PRO A 196 -12.95 -13.20 -4.06
C PRO A 196 -11.64 -13.41 -4.82
N GLN A 197 -11.71 -13.30 -6.14
CA GLN A 197 -10.52 -13.19 -6.96
C GLN A 197 -9.90 -11.80 -6.77
N VAL A 198 -8.61 -11.74 -6.45
CA VAL A 198 -7.88 -10.48 -6.33
C VAL A 198 -6.88 -10.35 -7.47
N THR A 199 -6.83 -9.17 -8.07
CA THR A 199 -5.88 -8.85 -9.15
C THR A 199 -5.11 -7.60 -8.78
N VAL A 200 -3.78 -7.66 -8.94
CA VAL A 200 -2.87 -6.52 -8.77
C VAL A 200 -2.32 -6.13 -10.14
N LEU A 201 -2.37 -4.86 -10.45
CA LEU A 201 -1.80 -4.28 -11.66
C LEU A 201 -0.90 -3.11 -11.26
N TYR A 202 0.40 -3.21 -11.59
CA TYR A 202 1.35 -2.12 -11.39
C TYR A 202 1.38 -1.20 -12.61
N GLY A 203 1.47 0.11 -12.38
CA GLY A 203 1.65 1.13 -13.39
C GLY A 203 3.13 1.48 -13.59
N GLU A 204 3.38 2.34 -14.59
CA GLU A 204 4.70 2.91 -14.82
C GLU A 204 5.16 3.76 -13.63
N PRO A 205 6.44 3.70 -13.27
CA PRO A 205 6.98 4.51 -12.19
C PRO A 205 6.91 6.02 -12.52
N LEU A 206 6.15 6.76 -11.75
CA LEU A 206 6.12 8.23 -11.80
C LEU A 206 7.35 8.80 -11.10
N ARG A 207 7.92 9.86 -11.67
CA ARG A 207 9.07 10.56 -11.12
C ARG A 207 8.75 12.03 -10.92
N PHE A 208 8.97 12.53 -9.72
CA PHE A 208 8.76 13.92 -9.37
C PHE A 208 10.11 14.61 -9.12
N PRO A 209 10.25 15.90 -9.47
CA PRO A 209 11.41 16.68 -9.07
C PRO A 209 11.49 16.72 -7.54
N ARG A 210 12.71 16.61 -7.00
CA ARG A 210 12.90 16.70 -5.56
C ARG A 210 12.70 18.13 -5.05
N VAL A 211 11.83 18.28 -4.06
CA VAL A 211 11.55 19.55 -3.36
C VAL A 211 11.72 19.31 -1.87
N LEU A 212 12.61 20.05 -1.21
CA LEU A 212 12.97 19.81 0.21
C LEU A 212 11.84 20.17 1.19
N ASP A 213 11.07 21.21 0.87
CA ASP A 213 9.94 21.66 1.70
C ASP A 213 8.76 22.00 0.79
N PRO A 214 8.05 20.98 0.27
CA PRO A 214 6.93 21.21 -0.64
C PRO A 214 5.74 21.83 0.10
N THR A 215 5.11 22.81 -0.54
CA THR A 215 3.87 23.38 -0.02
C THR A 215 2.78 22.31 0.04
N ARG A 216 1.70 22.61 0.77
CA ARG A 216 0.53 21.72 0.82
C ARG A 216 -0.09 21.54 -0.56
N GLU A 217 -0.13 22.59 -1.35
CA GLU A 217 -0.68 22.60 -2.73
C GLU A 217 0.18 21.73 -3.65
N GLN A 218 1.50 21.87 -3.60
CA GLN A 218 2.43 21.02 -4.37
C GLN A 218 2.28 19.54 -3.98
N SER A 219 2.21 19.27 -2.68
CA SER A 219 2.02 17.92 -2.14
C SER A 219 0.67 17.32 -2.57
N GLN A 220 -0.38 18.13 -2.60
CA GLN A 220 -1.71 17.70 -3.03
C GLN A 220 -1.74 17.44 -4.54
N ALA A 221 -1.13 18.31 -5.36
CA ALA A 221 -1.06 18.13 -6.81
C ALA A 221 -0.31 16.83 -7.18
N ALA A 222 0.85 16.57 -6.56
CA ALA A 222 1.58 15.32 -6.77
C ALA A 222 0.77 14.09 -6.34
N ALA A 223 0.03 14.18 -5.22
CA ALA A 223 -0.83 13.10 -4.77
C ALA A 223 -1.99 12.84 -5.75
N GLU A 224 -2.56 13.88 -6.33
CA GLU A 224 -3.65 13.79 -7.32
C GLU A 224 -3.16 13.16 -8.64
N GLU A 225 -1.96 13.48 -9.09
CA GLU A 225 -1.33 12.85 -10.26
C GLU A 225 -1.11 11.35 -10.02
N ILE A 226 -0.52 10.97 -8.88
CA ILE A 226 -0.35 9.55 -8.50
C ILE A 226 -1.71 8.83 -8.46
N TYR A 227 -2.71 9.49 -7.91
CA TYR A 227 -4.02 8.87 -7.72
C TYR A 227 -4.82 8.78 -9.03
N ALA A 228 -4.61 9.68 -9.97
CA ALA A 228 -5.17 9.60 -11.31
C ALA A 228 -4.73 8.31 -12.02
N GLU A 229 -3.43 7.99 -11.94
CA GLU A 229 -2.91 6.74 -12.48
C GLU A 229 -3.53 5.49 -11.81
N ILE A 230 -3.69 5.53 -10.48
CA ILE A 230 -4.38 4.43 -9.77
C ILE A 230 -5.82 4.26 -10.25
N LYS A 231 -6.54 5.38 -10.48
CA LYS A 231 -7.91 5.35 -11.02
C LYS A 231 -7.96 4.76 -12.43
N THR A 232 -6.99 5.12 -13.28
CA THR A 232 -6.85 4.57 -14.64
C THR A 232 -6.63 3.07 -14.60
N LEU A 233 -5.64 2.59 -13.88
CA LEU A 233 -5.35 1.15 -13.72
C LEU A 233 -6.53 0.38 -13.12
N TYR A 234 -7.20 0.97 -12.14
CA TYR A 234 -8.37 0.36 -11.52
C TYR A 234 -9.56 0.30 -12.51
N GLY A 235 -9.73 1.35 -13.31
CA GLY A 235 -10.71 1.42 -14.39
C GLY A 235 -10.49 0.34 -15.44
N GLU A 236 -9.25 0.15 -15.89
CA GLU A 236 -8.88 -0.93 -16.83
C GLU A 236 -9.22 -2.32 -16.29
N LEU A 237 -8.89 -2.57 -15.00
CA LEU A 237 -9.24 -3.84 -14.36
C LEU A 237 -10.75 -4.05 -14.24
N ARG A 238 -11.51 -2.98 -14.00
CA ARG A 238 -12.96 -3.04 -13.91
C ARG A 238 -13.62 -3.30 -15.26
N GLU A 239 -13.10 -2.67 -16.32
CA GLU A 239 -13.68 -2.77 -17.68
C GLU A 239 -13.32 -4.10 -18.34
N HIS A 240 -12.04 -4.49 -18.30
CA HIS A 240 -11.52 -5.62 -19.06
C HIS A 240 -11.31 -6.89 -18.24
N GLY A 241 -11.34 -6.78 -16.91
CA GLY A 241 -11.04 -7.88 -16.00
C GLY A 241 -9.65 -8.46 -16.21
N ARG A 242 -9.28 -9.46 -15.40
CA ARG A 242 -7.94 -10.08 -15.49
C ARG A 242 -7.64 -10.78 -16.81
N ARG A 243 -8.68 -11.29 -17.52
CA ARG A 243 -8.50 -11.95 -18.82
C ARG A 243 -8.18 -10.94 -19.92
N GLY A 244 -8.90 -9.82 -19.93
CA GLY A 244 -8.66 -8.74 -20.89
C GLY A 244 -7.28 -8.09 -20.70
N ILE A 245 -6.88 -7.80 -19.44
CA ILE A 245 -5.53 -7.31 -19.16
C ILE A 245 -4.47 -8.31 -19.63
N ALA A 246 -4.63 -9.60 -19.33
CA ALA A 246 -3.67 -10.62 -19.79
C ALA A 246 -3.59 -10.73 -21.31
N ALA A 247 -4.69 -10.51 -22.05
CA ALA A 247 -4.70 -10.51 -23.51
C ALA A 247 -3.94 -9.31 -24.09
N ARG A 248 -4.22 -8.11 -23.58
CA ARG A 248 -3.53 -6.86 -23.99
C ARG A 248 -2.01 -6.95 -23.79
N LEU A 249 -1.58 -7.35 -22.58
CA LEU A 249 -0.15 -7.47 -22.28
C LEU A 249 0.58 -8.49 -23.17
N ARG A 250 -0.10 -9.53 -23.66
CA ARG A 250 0.51 -10.46 -24.63
C ARG A 250 0.66 -9.83 -26.01
N GLN A 251 -0.26 -8.99 -26.44
CA GLN A 251 -0.16 -8.27 -27.70
C GLN A 251 0.99 -7.27 -27.67
N ASP A 252 1.16 -6.53 -26.56
CA ASP A 252 2.22 -5.55 -26.38
C ASP A 252 3.63 -6.17 -26.34
N HIS A 253 3.75 -7.44 -25.90
CA HIS A 253 5.04 -8.17 -25.86
C HIS A 253 5.33 -8.99 -27.12
N GLY A 254 4.38 -9.10 -28.04
CA GLY A 254 4.51 -9.85 -29.30
C GLY A 254 4.70 -8.98 -30.53
N ALA A 255 4.69 -7.67 -30.35
CA ALA A 255 5.01 -6.67 -31.35
C ALA A 255 6.42 -6.11 -31.12
#